data_5b082b8ef8968015d392c555c343dba1
#
_entry.id   5b082b8ef8968015d392c555c343dba1
#
_cell.length_a   1.000
_cell.length_b   1.000
_cell.length_c   1.000
_cell.angle_alpha   90.00
_cell.angle_beta   90.00
_cell.angle_gamma   90.00
#
_symmetry.space_group_name_H-M   'P 1'
#
loop_
_entity.id
_entity.type
_entity.pdbx_description
1 polymer ?
#
loop_
_entity_poly.entity_id
_entity_poly.type
_entity_poly.pdbx_seq_one_letter_code
_entity_poly.pdbx_strand_id
1 'polypeptide(L)'
;QLKQQNIMIAKSKAIREARLKESINIIARAMQSGECNHSEGVIRLTMLLMPFGKTLTPYPSMAQLHEIVHNMPTHDARKQLEKKERMRLDLARERAEAKFEHEIKEELRQFLDDIKQIGVI
;
A
#
# COMPACT_ATOMS: atom_id res chain seq x y z
N GLN A 1 -11.25 -18.71 -32.69
CA GLN A 1 -9.84 -18.48 -32.35
C GLN A 1 -9.63 -17.15 -31.66
N LEU A 2 -10.05 -16.03 -32.25
CA LEU A 2 -10.06 -14.74 -31.55
C LEU A 2 -10.92 -14.81 -30.31
N LYS A 3 -12.07 -15.48 -30.39
CA LYS A 3 -12.97 -15.67 -29.27
C LYS A 3 -12.30 -16.47 -28.15
N GLN A 4 -11.57 -17.54 -28.48
CA GLN A 4 -10.83 -18.32 -27.49
C GLN A 4 -9.69 -17.53 -26.88
N GLN A 5 -8.95 -16.75 -27.66
CA GLN A 5 -7.90 -15.88 -27.17
C GLN A 5 -8.45 -14.83 -26.21
N ASN A 6 -9.60 -14.22 -26.55
CA ASN A 6 -10.24 -13.24 -25.69
C ASN A 6 -10.70 -13.85 -24.36
N ILE A 7 -11.20 -15.08 -24.38
CA ILE A 7 -11.59 -15.79 -23.17
C ILE A 7 -10.36 -16.07 -22.30
N MET A 8 -9.25 -16.49 -22.89
CA MET A 8 -8.01 -16.74 -22.16
C MET A 8 -7.44 -15.48 -21.55
N ILE A 9 -7.46 -14.38 -22.27
CA ILE A 9 -7.02 -13.07 -21.78
C ILE A 9 -7.87 -12.63 -20.59
N ALA A 10 -9.19 -12.77 -20.70
CA ALA A 10 -10.11 -12.40 -19.63
C ALA A 10 -9.89 -13.25 -18.37
N LYS A 11 -9.66 -14.55 -18.52
CA LYS A 11 -9.36 -15.44 -17.39
C LYS A 11 -8.04 -15.08 -16.73
N SER A 12 -7.00 -14.79 -17.51
CA SER A 12 -5.70 -14.37 -16.98
C SER A 12 -5.80 -13.08 -16.21
N LYS A 13 -6.57 -12.12 -16.74
CA LYS A 13 -6.83 -10.84 -16.06
C LYS A 13 -7.54 -11.07 -14.72
N ALA A 14 -8.58 -11.91 -14.71
CA ALA A 14 -9.34 -12.21 -13.50
C ALA A 14 -8.46 -12.85 -12.43
N ILE A 15 -7.57 -13.77 -12.81
CA ILE A 15 -6.64 -14.41 -11.90
C ILE A 15 -5.66 -13.37 -11.30
N ARG A 16 -5.11 -12.50 -12.14
CA ARG A 16 -4.19 -11.44 -11.67
C ARG A 16 -4.89 -10.49 -10.70
N GLU A 17 -6.12 -10.07 -11.01
CA GLU A 17 -6.88 -9.19 -10.14
C GLU A 17 -7.18 -9.84 -8.80
N ALA A 18 -7.54 -11.13 -8.81
CA ALA A 18 -7.81 -11.89 -7.58
C ALA A 18 -6.56 -11.96 -6.70
N ARG A 19 -5.39 -12.20 -7.29
CA ARG A 19 -4.12 -12.24 -6.56
C ARG A 19 -3.75 -10.87 -5.99
N LEU A 20 -3.97 -9.80 -6.75
CA LEU A 20 -3.72 -8.45 -6.28
C LEU A 20 -4.64 -8.08 -5.11
N LYS A 21 -5.91 -8.42 -5.20
CA LYS A 21 -6.88 -8.18 -4.12
C LYS A 21 -6.50 -8.95 -2.86
N GLU A 22 -6.05 -10.19 -3.01
CA GLU A 22 -5.56 -10.98 -1.88
C GLU A 22 -4.36 -10.31 -1.23
N SER A 23 -3.38 -9.88 -2.03
CA SER A 23 -2.19 -9.20 -1.51
C SER A 23 -2.55 -7.89 -0.79
N ILE A 24 -3.47 -7.11 -1.34
CA ILE A 24 -3.97 -5.89 -0.71
C ILE A 24 -4.59 -6.21 0.64
N ASN A 25 -5.43 -7.22 0.69
CA ASN A 25 -6.09 -7.64 1.93
C ASN A 25 -5.09 -8.09 3.00
N ILE A 26 -4.09 -8.88 2.60
CA ILE A 26 -3.04 -9.36 3.51
C ILE A 26 -2.26 -8.20 4.11
N ILE A 27 -1.85 -7.24 3.27
CA ILE A 27 -1.08 -6.09 3.74
C ILE A 27 -1.91 -5.20 4.68
N ALA A 28 -3.15 -4.91 4.30
CA ALA A 28 -4.01 -4.09 5.14
C ALA A 28 -4.26 -4.73 6.51
N ARG A 29 -4.48 -6.04 6.56
CA ARG A 29 -4.64 -6.76 7.82
C ARG A 29 -3.36 -6.81 8.63
N ALA A 30 -2.22 -6.98 7.97
CA ALA A 30 -0.92 -6.95 8.65
C ALA A 30 -0.62 -5.58 9.26
N MET A 31 -1.05 -4.50 8.60
CA MET A 31 -0.95 -3.16 9.15
C MET A 31 -1.84 -3.01 10.40
N GLN A 32 -3.04 -3.55 10.38
CA GLN A 32 -3.94 -3.51 11.54
C GLN A 32 -3.36 -4.26 12.74
N SER A 33 -2.72 -5.40 12.50
CA SER A 33 -2.17 -6.24 13.56
C SER A 33 -0.79 -5.80 14.05
N GLY A 34 -0.17 -4.84 13.36
CA GLY A 34 1.18 -4.39 13.69
C GLY A 34 2.29 -5.23 13.09
N GLU A 35 1.96 -6.27 12.30
CA GLU A 35 2.96 -7.11 11.64
C GLU A 35 3.67 -6.40 10.49
N CYS A 36 2.99 -5.42 9.88
CA CYS A 36 3.57 -4.58 8.84
C CYS A 36 3.48 -3.13 9.32
N ASN A 37 4.61 -2.41 9.33
CA ASN A 37 4.54 -1.02 9.74
C ASN A 37 3.79 -0.19 8.69
N HIS A 38 3.23 0.92 9.12
CA HIS A 38 2.36 1.73 8.26
C HIS A 38 3.10 2.35 7.08
N SER A 39 4.37 2.72 7.25
CA SER A 39 5.16 3.30 6.17
C SER A 39 5.35 2.32 5.01
N GLU A 40 5.76 1.10 5.32
CA GLU A 40 5.90 0.06 4.30
C GLU A 40 4.54 -0.31 3.71
N GLY A 41 3.53 -0.41 4.57
CA GLY A 41 2.18 -0.76 4.14
C GLY A 41 1.60 0.22 3.13
N VAL A 42 1.68 1.53 3.38
CA VAL A 42 1.11 2.51 2.45
C VAL A 42 1.85 2.54 1.11
N ILE A 43 3.16 2.29 1.12
CA ILE A 43 3.94 2.21 -0.12
C ILE A 43 3.48 1.01 -0.95
N ARG A 44 3.36 -0.16 -0.32
CA ARG A 44 2.94 -1.38 -1.00
C ARG A 44 1.50 -1.32 -1.47
N LEU A 45 0.59 -0.80 -0.65
CA LEU A 45 -0.82 -0.64 -1.03
C LEU A 45 -0.96 0.29 -2.23
N THR A 46 -0.22 1.39 -2.25
CA THR A 46 -0.25 2.32 -3.38
C THR A 46 0.11 1.61 -4.68
N MET A 47 1.18 0.80 -4.66
CA MET A 47 1.61 0.04 -5.83
C MET A 47 0.56 -1.00 -6.27
N LEU A 48 -0.02 -1.71 -5.31
CA LEU A 48 -0.99 -2.77 -5.60
C LEU A 48 -2.33 -2.22 -6.11
N LEU A 49 -2.67 -0.99 -5.74
CA LEU A 49 -3.92 -0.36 -6.19
C LEU A 49 -3.82 0.21 -7.61
N MET A 50 -2.60 0.48 -8.09
CA MET A 50 -2.42 1.09 -9.42
C MET A 50 -3.10 0.33 -10.56
N PRO A 51 -3.00 -1.01 -10.66
CA PRO A 51 -3.67 -1.73 -11.74
C PRO A 51 -5.19 -1.58 -11.75
N PHE A 52 -5.79 -1.21 -10.62
CA PHE A 52 -7.24 -0.97 -10.53
C PHE A 52 -7.60 0.50 -10.77
N GLY A 53 -6.62 1.34 -11.07
CA GLY A 53 -6.86 2.79 -11.21
C GLY A 53 -7.24 3.45 -9.90
N LYS A 54 -6.84 2.88 -8.77
CA LYS A 54 -7.18 3.37 -7.43
C LYS A 54 -5.96 3.93 -6.73
N THR A 55 -6.21 4.81 -5.76
CA THR A 55 -5.18 5.45 -4.95
C THR A 55 -5.60 5.43 -3.48
N LEU A 56 -4.72 5.89 -2.60
CA LEU A 56 -5.03 6.06 -1.18
C LEU A 56 -5.70 7.41 -0.87
N THR A 57 -6.02 8.19 -1.89
CA THR A 57 -6.64 9.52 -1.70
C THR A 57 -7.87 9.49 -0.78
N PRO A 58 -8.78 8.50 -0.85
CA PRO A 58 -9.93 8.44 0.07
C PRO A 58 -9.56 8.22 1.54
N TYR A 59 -8.30 7.91 1.82
CA TYR A 59 -7.81 7.58 3.16
C TYR A 59 -6.73 8.60 3.55
N PRO A 60 -7.15 9.79 4.06
CA PRO A 60 -6.25 10.95 4.15
C PRO A 60 -4.98 10.71 4.97
N SER A 61 -5.07 10.00 6.08
CA SER A 61 -3.88 9.76 6.91
C SER A 61 -2.91 8.80 6.25
N MET A 62 -3.42 7.75 5.59
CA MET A 62 -2.57 6.86 4.79
C MET A 62 -1.94 7.60 3.62
N ALA A 63 -2.70 8.46 2.94
CA ALA A 63 -2.19 9.25 1.83
C ALA A 63 -1.09 10.23 2.30
N GLN A 64 -1.29 10.88 3.45
CA GLN A 64 -0.29 11.81 4.00
C GLN A 64 0.98 11.08 4.42
N LEU A 65 0.86 9.93 5.06
CA LEU A 65 2.04 9.14 5.40
C LEU A 65 2.80 8.73 4.15
N HIS A 66 2.10 8.28 3.12
CA HIS A 66 2.73 7.93 1.84
C HIS A 66 3.54 9.09 1.27
N GLU A 67 2.98 10.30 1.27
CA GLU A 67 3.69 11.48 0.79
C GLU A 67 4.99 11.74 1.54
N ILE A 68 5.01 11.48 2.85
CA ILE A 68 6.19 11.69 3.68
C ILE A 68 7.26 10.64 3.39
N VAL A 69 6.88 9.38 3.22
CA VAL A 69 7.84 8.27 3.23
C VAL A 69 8.22 7.72 1.85
N HIS A 70 7.42 7.97 0.81
CA HIS A 70 7.61 7.28 -0.48
C HIS A 70 8.94 7.59 -1.16
N ASN A 71 9.54 8.74 -0.90
CA ASN A 71 10.82 9.12 -1.48
C ASN A 71 12.00 8.91 -0.54
N MET A 72 11.78 8.38 0.65
CA MET A 72 12.88 8.12 1.58
C MET A 72 13.77 6.99 1.05
N PRO A 73 15.09 7.16 1.09
CA PRO A 73 16.01 6.10 0.64
C PRO A 73 15.83 4.82 1.45
N THR A 74 15.92 3.68 0.76
CA THR A 74 15.81 2.35 1.36
C THR A 74 17.00 1.49 0.92
N HIS A 75 17.22 0.39 1.63
CA HIS A 75 18.24 -0.60 1.28
C HIS A 75 19.61 0.04 1.00
N ASP A 76 20.20 -0.17 -0.17
CA ASP A 76 21.55 0.31 -0.48
C ASP A 76 21.65 1.84 -0.49
N ALA A 77 20.63 2.52 -1.01
CA ALA A 77 20.60 3.98 -1.00
C ALA A 77 20.61 4.52 0.43
N ARG A 78 19.90 3.85 1.36
CA ARG A 78 19.91 4.21 2.77
C ARG A 78 21.29 3.98 3.40
N LYS A 79 21.94 2.87 3.08
CA LYS A 79 23.28 2.53 3.60
C LYS A 79 24.35 3.55 3.18
N GLN A 80 24.17 4.19 2.03
CA GLN A 80 25.11 5.19 1.53
C GLN A 80 24.97 6.55 2.21
N LEU A 81 23.88 6.76 2.97
CA LEU A 81 23.70 7.99 3.73
C LEU A 81 24.62 8.03 4.93
N GLU A 82 25.05 9.23 5.30
CA GLU A 82 25.76 9.42 6.56
C GLU A 82 24.85 9.05 7.72
N LYS A 83 25.45 8.55 8.81
CA LYS A 83 24.71 8.10 10.00
C LYS A 83 23.75 9.16 10.51
N LYS A 84 24.19 10.41 10.58
CA LYS A 84 23.37 11.53 11.06
C LYS A 84 22.14 11.74 10.19
N GLU A 85 22.29 11.65 8.88
CA GLU A 85 21.18 11.80 7.94
C GLU A 85 20.21 10.63 8.04
N ARG A 86 20.71 9.39 8.17
CA ARG A 86 19.86 8.22 8.37
C ARG A 86 19.02 8.36 9.64
N MET A 87 19.65 8.81 10.73
CA MET A 87 18.95 9.01 12.00
C MET A 87 17.86 10.07 11.88
N ARG A 88 18.14 11.15 11.15
CA ARG A 88 17.17 12.21 10.92
C ARG A 88 15.95 11.70 10.15
N LEU A 89 16.18 10.93 9.09
CA LEU A 89 15.11 10.37 8.27
C LEU A 89 14.30 9.31 9.03
N ASP A 90 14.98 8.43 9.77
CA ASP A 90 14.32 7.42 10.58
C ASP A 90 13.41 8.07 11.63
N LEU A 91 13.89 9.13 12.27
CA LEU A 91 13.10 9.85 13.26
C LEU A 91 11.88 10.53 12.63
N ALA A 92 12.05 11.14 11.46
CA ALA A 92 10.95 11.77 10.73
C ALA A 92 9.87 10.74 10.36
N ARG A 93 10.29 9.57 9.91
CA ARG A 93 9.39 8.48 9.56
C ARG A 93 8.63 7.96 10.79
N GLU A 94 9.35 7.71 11.87
CA GLU A 94 8.76 7.20 13.11
C GLU A 94 7.76 8.20 13.72
N ARG A 95 8.08 9.48 13.67
CA ARG A 95 7.17 10.53 14.13
C ARG A 95 5.89 10.59 13.30
N ALA A 96 6.02 10.45 11.98
CA ALA A 96 4.87 10.43 11.09
C ALA A 96 3.99 9.19 11.34
N GLU A 97 4.63 8.02 11.50
CA GLU A 97 3.92 6.79 11.82
C GLU A 97 3.12 6.93 13.13
N ALA A 98 3.74 7.48 14.15
CA ALA A 98 3.08 7.70 15.44
C ALA A 98 1.95 8.72 15.34
N LYS A 99 2.17 9.79 14.58
CA LYS A 99 1.17 10.85 14.41
C LYS A 99 -0.12 10.32 13.79
N PHE A 100 -0.01 9.44 12.82
CA PHE A 100 -1.17 8.95 12.05
C PHE A 100 -1.68 7.58 12.51
N GLU A 101 -1.08 6.99 13.56
CA GLU A 101 -1.39 5.62 13.99
C GLU A 101 -2.88 5.37 14.18
N HIS A 102 -3.53 6.20 14.98
CA HIS A 102 -4.94 6.01 15.31
C HIS A 102 -5.83 6.18 14.07
N GLU A 103 -5.62 7.23 13.31
CA GLU A 103 -6.40 7.55 12.12
C GLU A 103 -6.22 6.48 11.04
N ILE A 104 -5.01 5.97 10.87
CA ILE A 104 -4.74 4.91 9.91
C ILE A 104 -5.49 3.63 10.28
N LYS A 105 -5.53 3.27 11.55
CA LYS A 105 -6.29 2.09 11.98
C LYS A 105 -7.77 2.21 11.68
N GLU A 106 -8.35 3.38 11.88
CA GLU A 106 -9.74 3.63 11.53
C GLU A 106 -9.94 3.58 10.01
N GLU A 107 -9.04 4.19 9.25
CA GLU A 107 -9.10 4.16 7.78
C GLU A 107 -8.98 2.75 7.23
N LEU A 108 -8.16 1.91 7.85
CA LEU A 108 -7.99 0.52 7.40
C LEU A 108 -9.28 -0.30 7.52
N ARG A 109 -10.11 -0.02 8.52
CA ARG A 109 -11.41 -0.67 8.63
C ARG A 109 -12.28 -0.37 7.42
N GLN A 110 -12.36 0.90 7.05
CA GLN A 110 -13.12 1.32 5.87
C GLN A 110 -12.47 0.78 4.60
N PHE A 111 -11.15 0.84 4.51
CA PHE A 111 -10.40 0.34 3.37
C PHE A 111 -10.69 -1.14 3.11
N LEU A 112 -10.69 -1.96 4.14
CA LEU A 112 -10.96 -3.40 4.01
C LEU A 112 -12.38 -3.68 3.49
N ASP A 113 -13.35 -2.86 3.84
CA ASP A 113 -14.68 -2.96 3.26
C ASP A 113 -14.70 -2.51 1.80
N ASP A 114 -14.01 -1.42 1.50
CA ASP A 114 -13.98 -0.84 0.16
C ASP A 114 -13.32 -1.76 -0.86
N ILE A 115 -12.26 -2.47 -0.47
CA ILE A 115 -11.53 -3.35 -1.40
C ILE A 115 -12.36 -4.55 -1.86
N LYS A 116 -13.43 -4.90 -1.14
CA LYS A 116 -14.34 -5.96 -1.58
C LYS A 116 -15.02 -5.60 -2.90
N GLN A 117 -15.11 -4.32 -3.21
CA GLN A 117 -15.73 -3.81 -4.43
C GLN A 117 -14.72 -3.53 -5.56
N ILE A 118 -13.42 -3.61 -5.28
CA ILE A 118 -12.38 -3.34 -6.27
C ILE A 118 -12.41 -4.43 -7.36
N GLY A 119 -12.34 -4.01 -8.62
CA GLY A 119 -12.37 -4.93 -9.75
C GLY A 119 -13.75 -5.45 -10.12
N VAL A 120 -14.79 -5.07 -9.36
CA VAL A 120 -16.17 -5.37 -9.71
C VAL A 120 -16.68 -4.29 -10.65
N ILE A 121 -17.15 -4.70 -11.80
CA ILE A 121 -17.68 -3.79 -12.81
C ILE A 121 -19.17 -3.99 -12.96
#